data_d3d4e8bbb7aa7f2631eb41503ba53cd3
#
_entry.id   d3d4e8bbb7aa7f2631eb41503ba53cd3
#
_cell.length_a   1.000
_cell.length_b   1.000
_cell.length_c   1.000
_cell.angle_alpha   90.00
_cell.angle_beta   90.00
_cell.angle_gamma   90.00
#
_symmetry.space_group_name_H-M   'P 1'
#
loop_
_entity.id
_entity.type
_entity.pdbx_description
1 polymer ?
#
loop_
_entity_poly.entity_id
_entity_poly.type
_entity_poly.pdbx_seq_one_letter_code
_entity_poly.pdbx_strand_id
1 'polypeptide(L)'
;MDIQLPEGMKQAVAEDWRQLGSITAEAFYEDPVNRWIFGKPKTLDAVFPFLARTHYLKHGFCHMIGNGGAAMWLPWGAPSEVSPLATVQIAWALVSTGSADAIVRAMDAGARMQANHPREPHLYLFTLGTRLANRGKGLGKALFAPVLAACDRTETPVYLENSNPANEGFYRSHGFESQGYFPCGKDRDGQTAPLLQKMWREPRAPSC
;
A
#
# COMPACT_ATOMS: atom_id res chain seq x y z
N MET A 1 -7.57 15.23 9.23
CA MET A 1 -6.39 14.92 10.07
C MET A 1 -5.30 15.90 9.69
N ASP A 2 -4.79 16.68 10.64
CA ASP A 2 -3.65 17.58 10.41
C ASP A 2 -2.33 16.81 10.62
N ILE A 3 -1.52 16.68 9.56
CA ILE A 3 -0.26 15.93 9.56
C ILE A 3 0.88 16.93 9.39
N GLN A 4 1.67 17.11 10.43
CA GLN A 4 2.86 17.96 10.38
C GLN A 4 4.00 17.22 9.68
N LEU A 5 4.31 17.63 8.45
CA LEU A 5 5.34 17.00 7.65
C LEU A 5 6.73 17.52 8.03
N PRO A 6 7.71 16.65 8.32
CA PRO A 6 9.09 17.06 8.55
C PRO A 6 9.75 17.57 7.27
N GLU A 7 10.85 18.30 7.42
CA GLU A 7 11.66 18.78 6.30
C GLU A 7 12.07 17.63 5.36
N GLY A 8 12.00 17.88 4.06
CA GLY A 8 12.30 16.89 3.02
C GLY A 8 11.16 15.91 2.70
N MET A 9 10.07 15.93 3.47
CA MET A 9 8.86 15.18 3.17
C MET A 9 7.77 16.10 2.62
N LYS A 10 7.10 15.69 1.55
CA LYS A 10 5.99 16.46 0.98
C LYS A 10 4.73 15.60 0.86
N GLN A 11 3.58 16.25 0.96
CA GLN A 11 2.33 15.68 0.50
C GLN A 11 2.35 15.68 -1.03
N ALA A 12 2.09 14.52 -1.63
CA ALA A 12 2.02 14.40 -3.08
C ALA A 12 0.73 15.03 -3.60
N VAL A 13 0.86 15.75 -4.71
CA VAL A 13 -0.25 16.35 -5.45
C VAL A 13 -0.56 15.57 -6.73
N ALA A 14 -1.61 15.94 -7.44
CA ALA A 14 -2.07 15.21 -8.62
C ALA A 14 -0.97 15.00 -9.67
N GLU A 15 -0.07 15.96 -9.84
CA GLU A 15 1.03 15.94 -10.82
C GLU A 15 2.12 14.91 -10.46
N ASP A 16 2.22 14.55 -9.19
CA ASP A 16 3.25 13.62 -8.69
C ASP A 16 2.96 12.14 -8.99
N TRP A 17 1.82 11.82 -9.59
CA TRP A 17 1.34 10.45 -9.75
C TRP A 17 2.36 9.48 -10.40
N ARG A 18 3.15 9.97 -11.39
CA ARG A 18 4.17 9.13 -12.04
C ARG A 18 5.32 8.81 -11.10
N GLN A 19 5.83 9.83 -10.39
CA GLN A 19 6.92 9.65 -9.45
C GLN A 19 6.49 8.78 -8.26
N LEU A 20 5.32 9.07 -7.68
CA LEU A 20 4.72 8.29 -6.59
C LEU A 20 4.58 6.82 -6.97
N GLY A 21 3.97 6.55 -8.15
CA GLY A 21 3.77 5.20 -8.66
C GLY A 21 5.08 4.49 -8.99
N SER A 22 6.08 5.19 -9.55
CA SER A 22 7.40 4.62 -9.87
C SER A 22 8.17 4.21 -8.61
N ILE A 23 8.16 5.05 -7.55
CA ILE A 23 8.80 4.71 -6.28
C ILE A 23 8.13 3.46 -5.69
N THR A 24 6.79 3.43 -5.70
CA THR A 24 6.02 2.31 -5.17
C THR A 24 6.28 1.04 -5.98
N ALA A 25 6.24 1.09 -7.31
CA ALA A 25 6.50 -0.07 -8.17
C ALA A 25 7.86 -0.71 -7.86
N GLU A 26 8.93 0.08 -7.81
CA GLU A 26 10.27 -0.42 -7.52
C GLU A 26 10.37 -1.03 -6.11
N ALA A 27 9.74 -0.40 -5.12
CA ALA A 27 9.74 -0.91 -3.75
C ALA A 27 9.13 -2.31 -3.63
N PHE A 28 8.19 -2.65 -4.53
CA PHE A 28 7.44 -3.91 -4.53
C PHE A 28 7.89 -4.92 -5.61
N TYR A 29 8.98 -4.70 -6.34
CA TYR A 29 9.46 -5.63 -7.37
C TYR A 29 9.74 -7.03 -6.85
N GLU A 30 10.19 -7.16 -5.60
CA GLU A 30 10.51 -8.43 -4.97
C GLU A 30 9.47 -8.87 -3.93
N ASP A 31 8.39 -8.12 -3.78
CA ASP A 31 7.33 -8.45 -2.85
C ASP A 31 6.61 -9.73 -3.27
N PRO A 32 6.45 -10.73 -2.37
CA PRO A 32 5.93 -12.03 -2.75
C PRO A 32 4.49 -11.99 -3.26
N VAL A 33 3.64 -11.14 -2.69
CA VAL A 33 2.23 -11.00 -3.13
C VAL A 33 2.17 -10.32 -4.49
N ASN A 34 2.90 -9.22 -4.68
CA ASN A 34 2.92 -8.51 -5.95
C ASN A 34 3.56 -9.34 -7.08
N ARG A 35 4.60 -10.11 -6.78
CA ARG A 35 5.18 -11.06 -7.76
C ARG A 35 4.20 -12.16 -8.15
N TRP A 36 3.44 -12.68 -7.18
CA TRP A 36 2.43 -13.70 -7.47
C TRP A 36 1.28 -13.14 -8.32
N ILE A 37 0.80 -11.91 -8.00
CA ILE A 37 -0.29 -11.27 -8.75
C ILE A 37 0.18 -10.86 -10.16
N PHE A 38 1.27 -10.11 -10.27
CA PHE A 38 1.66 -9.40 -11.47
C PHE A 38 2.78 -10.07 -12.26
N GLY A 39 3.56 -10.95 -11.63
CA GLY A 39 4.61 -11.77 -12.24
C GLY A 39 5.89 -11.01 -12.62
N LYS A 40 5.78 -9.79 -13.14
CA LYS A 40 6.92 -9.05 -13.71
C LYS A 40 7.00 -7.62 -13.16
N PRO A 41 8.21 -7.08 -12.87
CA PRO A 41 8.40 -5.67 -12.48
C PRO A 41 7.73 -4.67 -13.44
N LYS A 42 7.88 -4.87 -14.74
CA LYS A 42 7.27 -4.01 -15.77
C LYS A 42 5.74 -3.84 -15.61
N THR A 43 5.07 -4.86 -15.06
CA THR A 43 3.63 -4.78 -14.82
C THR A 43 3.32 -3.84 -13.64
N LEU A 44 4.15 -3.86 -12.59
CA LEU A 44 4.01 -2.93 -11.46
C LEU A 44 4.27 -1.49 -11.91
N ASP A 45 5.25 -1.25 -12.79
CA ASP A 45 5.53 0.07 -13.38
C ASP A 45 4.33 0.64 -14.15
N ALA A 46 3.50 -0.22 -14.72
CA ALA A 46 2.29 0.20 -15.40
C ALA A 46 1.12 0.41 -14.41
N VAL A 47 0.95 -0.46 -13.41
CA VAL A 47 -0.21 -0.50 -12.52
C VAL A 47 -0.14 0.57 -11.41
N PHE A 48 0.97 0.68 -10.70
CA PHE A 48 1.05 1.59 -9.54
C PHE A 48 0.87 3.08 -9.89
N PRO A 49 1.41 3.62 -11.00
CA PRO A 49 1.08 4.99 -11.40
C PRO A 49 -0.42 5.20 -11.68
N PHE A 50 -1.12 4.23 -12.27
CA PHE A 50 -2.56 4.33 -12.47
C PHE A 50 -3.33 4.31 -11.15
N LEU A 51 -2.99 3.43 -10.22
CA LEU A 51 -3.58 3.39 -8.88
C LEU A 51 -3.34 4.71 -8.14
N ALA A 52 -2.12 5.23 -8.15
CA ALA A 52 -1.80 6.51 -7.56
C ALA A 52 -2.70 7.62 -8.10
N ARG A 53 -2.76 7.76 -9.45
CA ARG A 53 -3.51 8.81 -10.14
C ARG A 53 -5.03 8.70 -9.95
N THR A 54 -5.57 7.48 -10.12
CA THR A 54 -7.02 7.30 -10.26
C THR A 54 -7.73 7.06 -8.95
N HIS A 55 -6.99 6.67 -7.91
CA HIS A 55 -7.58 6.28 -6.64
C HIS A 55 -6.96 7.01 -5.45
N TYR A 56 -5.67 6.79 -5.13
CA TYR A 56 -5.08 7.25 -3.86
C TYR A 56 -4.87 8.75 -3.78
N LEU A 57 -4.47 9.43 -4.85
CA LEU A 57 -4.38 10.90 -4.89
C LEU A 57 -5.74 11.60 -4.95
N LYS A 58 -6.79 10.87 -5.37
CA LYS A 58 -8.15 11.39 -5.46
C LYS A 58 -8.94 11.27 -4.17
N HIS A 59 -8.82 10.12 -3.50
CA HIS A 59 -9.70 9.74 -2.40
C HIS A 59 -8.96 9.63 -1.06
N GLY A 60 -7.63 9.68 -1.10
CA GLY A 60 -6.76 9.59 0.05
C GLY A 60 -5.75 10.71 0.10
N PHE A 61 -4.63 10.43 0.74
CA PHE A 61 -3.45 11.28 0.74
C PHE A 61 -2.18 10.43 0.61
N CYS A 62 -1.18 11.03 0.01
CA CYS A 62 0.08 10.36 -0.26
C CYS A 62 1.24 11.25 0.16
N HIS A 63 2.31 10.64 0.64
CA HIS A 63 3.53 11.35 1.03
C HIS A 63 4.74 10.81 0.29
N MET A 64 5.71 11.68 0.03
CA MET A 64 7.00 11.31 -0.58
C MET A 64 8.15 11.97 0.16
N ILE A 65 9.29 11.29 0.21
CA ILE A 65 10.58 11.85 0.63
C ILE A 65 11.51 11.82 -0.58
N GLY A 66 11.67 12.98 -1.20
CA GLY A 66 12.43 13.13 -2.44
C GLY A 66 11.98 12.12 -3.51
N ASN A 67 12.96 11.43 -4.12
CA ASN A 67 12.71 10.32 -5.04
C ASN A 67 12.97 8.94 -4.40
N GLY A 68 13.08 8.88 -3.06
CA GLY A 68 13.55 7.68 -2.36
C GLY A 68 12.49 6.84 -1.67
N GLY A 69 11.38 7.44 -1.25
CA GLY A 69 10.33 6.75 -0.52
C GLY A 69 8.95 7.36 -0.73
N ALA A 70 7.90 6.53 -0.59
CA ALA A 70 6.51 6.92 -0.79
C ALA A 70 5.56 6.11 0.10
N ALA A 71 4.44 6.73 0.47
CA ALA A 71 3.33 6.08 1.17
C ALA A 71 1.99 6.55 0.60
N MET A 72 1.03 5.63 0.51
CA MET A 72 -0.34 5.90 0.05
C MET A 72 -1.34 5.46 1.12
N TRP A 73 -2.26 6.34 1.46
CA TRP A 73 -3.22 6.19 2.54
C TRP A 73 -4.64 6.44 2.08
N LEU A 74 -5.60 5.73 2.67
CA LEU A 74 -7.03 6.00 2.50
C LEU A 74 -7.68 6.25 3.87
N PRO A 75 -8.37 7.37 4.06
CA PRO A 75 -9.15 7.61 5.27
C PRO A 75 -10.42 6.73 5.27
N TRP A 76 -10.93 6.46 6.46
CA TRP A 76 -12.22 5.77 6.62
C TRP A 76 -13.33 6.45 5.80
N GLY A 77 -14.15 5.65 5.15
CA GLY A 77 -15.24 6.14 4.29
C GLY A 77 -14.82 6.54 2.88
N ALA A 78 -13.51 6.54 2.56
CA ALA A 78 -13.09 6.65 1.17
C ALA A 78 -13.55 5.41 0.37
N PRO A 79 -13.81 5.54 -0.96
CA PRO A 79 -14.14 4.39 -1.78
C PRO A 79 -13.05 3.33 -1.69
N SER A 80 -13.43 2.10 -1.31
CA SER A 80 -12.50 0.97 -1.24
C SER A 80 -12.20 0.38 -2.62
N GLU A 81 -13.12 0.58 -3.56
CA GLU A 81 -13.03 0.04 -4.92
C GLU A 81 -12.50 1.07 -5.91
N VAL A 82 -11.68 0.59 -6.82
CA VAL A 82 -11.21 1.37 -7.97
C VAL A 82 -12.38 1.59 -8.93
N SER A 83 -12.51 2.80 -9.47
CA SER A 83 -13.61 3.11 -10.40
C SER A 83 -13.62 2.19 -11.63
N PRO A 84 -14.78 1.92 -12.26
CA PRO A 84 -14.86 1.05 -13.43
C PRO A 84 -13.92 1.48 -14.58
N LEU A 85 -13.79 2.79 -14.82
CA LEU A 85 -12.87 3.31 -15.82
C LEU A 85 -11.40 3.00 -15.48
N ALA A 86 -11.03 3.18 -14.22
CA ALA A 86 -9.67 2.85 -13.76
C ALA A 86 -9.42 1.34 -13.82
N THR A 87 -10.42 0.51 -13.54
CA THR A 87 -10.33 -0.96 -13.67
C THR A 87 -10.03 -1.35 -15.13
N VAL A 88 -10.71 -0.75 -16.12
CA VAL A 88 -10.43 -0.98 -17.54
C VAL A 88 -9.01 -0.55 -17.91
N GLN A 89 -8.55 0.60 -17.42
CA GLN A 89 -7.19 1.09 -17.68
C GLN A 89 -6.13 0.16 -17.09
N ILE A 90 -6.34 -0.34 -15.87
CA ILE A 90 -5.45 -1.31 -15.24
C ILE A 90 -5.45 -2.63 -16.01
N ALA A 91 -6.61 -3.14 -16.40
CA ALA A 91 -6.72 -4.35 -17.21
C ALA A 91 -5.95 -4.21 -18.54
N TRP A 92 -6.10 -3.07 -19.20
CA TRP A 92 -5.33 -2.78 -20.43
C TRP A 92 -3.82 -2.73 -20.17
N ALA A 93 -3.37 -2.10 -19.07
CA ALA A 93 -1.96 -2.09 -18.67
C ALA A 93 -1.43 -3.51 -18.43
N LEU A 94 -2.22 -4.38 -17.79
CA LEU A 94 -1.87 -5.78 -17.54
C LEU A 94 -1.70 -6.55 -18.87
N VAL A 95 -2.63 -6.38 -19.81
CA VAL A 95 -2.54 -7.01 -21.15
C VAL A 95 -1.32 -6.49 -21.91
N SER A 96 -1.11 -5.18 -21.95
CA SER A 96 -0.02 -4.55 -22.69
C SER A 96 1.37 -4.93 -22.19
N THR A 97 1.50 -5.35 -20.93
CA THR A 97 2.74 -5.85 -20.34
C THR A 97 2.93 -7.36 -20.52
N GLY A 98 2.01 -8.05 -21.21
CA GLY A 98 2.03 -9.49 -21.40
C GLY A 98 1.68 -10.29 -20.16
N SER A 99 0.82 -9.74 -19.31
CA SER A 99 0.41 -10.32 -18.02
C SER A 99 -1.11 -10.46 -17.95
N ALA A 100 -1.76 -10.97 -19.00
CA ALA A 100 -3.21 -11.14 -19.03
C ALA A 100 -3.74 -11.98 -17.84
N ASP A 101 -3.01 -13.03 -17.45
CA ASP A 101 -3.36 -13.86 -16.29
C ASP A 101 -3.36 -13.08 -14.98
N ALA A 102 -2.61 -11.99 -14.90
CA ALA A 102 -2.59 -11.10 -13.74
C ALA A 102 -3.95 -10.44 -13.49
N ILE A 103 -4.80 -10.28 -14.50
CA ILE A 103 -6.15 -9.70 -14.32
C ILE A 103 -6.94 -10.55 -13.34
N VAL A 104 -6.99 -11.86 -13.56
CA VAL A 104 -7.76 -12.79 -12.70
C VAL A 104 -7.17 -12.83 -11.30
N ARG A 105 -5.83 -12.84 -11.17
CA ARG A 105 -5.16 -12.82 -9.87
C ARG A 105 -5.38 -11.51 -9.12
N ALA A 106 -5.30 -10.38 -9.81
CA ALA A 106 -5.55 -9.07 -9.21
C ALA A 106 -7.02 -8.92 -8.74
N MET A 107 -7.98 -9.41 -9.53
CA MET A 107 -9.39 -9.41 -9.13
C MET A 107 -9.65 -10.32 -7.91
N ASP A 108 -9.08 -11.54 -7.89
CA ASP A 108 -9.20 -12.45 -6.74
C ASP A 108 -8.56 -11.85 -5.49
N ALA A 109 -7.37 -11.26 -5.61
CA ALA A 109 -6.69 -10.58 -4.51
C ALA A 109 -7.51 -9.40 -3.98
N GLY A 110 -8.01 -8.54 -4.85
CA GLY A 110 -8.87 -7.41 -4.48
C GLY A 110 -10.13 -7.84 -3.75
N ALA A 111 -10.82 -8.87 -4.25
CA ALA A 111 -12.03 -9.40 -3.61
C ALA A 111 -11.73 -9.98 -2.20
N ARG A 112 -10.58 -10.63 -2.03
CA ARG A 112 -10.16 -11.18 -0.72
C ARG A 112 -9.75 -10.08 0.26
N MET A 113 -9.01 -9.08 -0.19
CA MET A 113 -8.70 -7.89 0.61
C MET A 113 -9.98 -7.22 1.08
N GLN A 114 -10.93 -6.99 0.18
CA GLN A 114 -12.24 -6.42 0.50
C GLN A 114 -13.02 -7.26 1.54
N ALA A 115 -13.05 -8.59 1.37
CA ALA A 115 -13.75 -9.51 2.27
C ALA A 115 -13.11 -9.57 3.68
N ASN A 116 -11.83 -9.28 3.81
CA ASN A 116 -11.06 -9.29 5.06
C ASN A 116 -10.82 -7.90 5.64
N HIS A 117 -11.24 -6.84 4.95
CA HIS A 117 -11.06 -5.47 5.40
C HIS A 117 -11.89 -5.20 6.66
N PRO A 118 -11.34 -4.55 7.71
CA PRO A 118 -12.08 -4.24 8.93
C PRO A 118 -13.29 -3.34 8.67
N ARG A 119 -14.32 -3.49 9.48
CA ARG A 119 -15.53 -2.66 9.43
C ARG A 119 -15.50 -1.49 10.42
N GLU A 120 -14.55 -1.49 11.31
CA GLU A 120 -14.32 -0.45 12.31
C GLU A 120 -13.66 0.77 11.64
N PRO A 121 -13.98 2.01 12.05
CA PRO A 121 -13.32 3.20 11.55
C PRO A 121 -11.80 3.16 11.76
N HIS A 122 -11.03 3.36 10.68
CA HIS A 122 -9.56 3.35 10.71
C HIS A 122 -8.95 4.14 9.56
N LEU A 123 -7.67 4.46 9.66
CA LEU A 123 -6.86 4.90 8.54
C LEU A 123 -6.22 3.67 7.88
N TYR A 124 -6.38 3.51 6.58
CA TYR A 124 -5.79 2.40 5.83
C TYR A 124 -4.47 2.78 5.17
N LEU A 125 -3.41 2.04 5.47
CA LEU A 125 -2.14 2.12 4.74
C LEU A 125 -2.15 1.09 3.60
N PHE A 126 -2.29 1.58 2.37
CA PHE A 126 -2.21 0.71 1.20
C PHE A 126 -0.77 0.33 0.84
N THR A 127 0.14 1.31 0.76
CA THR A 127 1.54 1.06 0.46
C THR A 127 2.46 1.93 1.30
N LEU A 128 3.57 1.34 1.72
CA LEU A 128 4.72 2.03 2.27
C LEU A 128 5.97 1.41 1.63
N GLY A 129 6.70 2.17 0.87
CA GLY A 129 7.84 1.63 0.14
C GLY A 129 9.00 2.59 -0.03
N THR A 130 10.18 2.03 -0.15
CA THR A 130 11.41 2.76 -0.47
C THR A 130 12.10 2.10 -1.65
N ARG A 131 12.68 2.91 -2.56
CA ARG A 131 13.50 2.38 -3.65
C ARG A 131 14.63 1.52 -3.12
N LEU A 132 15.05 0.55 -3.90
CA LEU A 132 16.10 -0.42 -3.52
C LEU A 132 17.37 0.28 -3.00
N ALA A 133 17.84 1.31 -3.71
CA ALA A 133 19.02 2.10 -3.33
C ALA A 133 18.86 2.93 -2.04
N ASN A 134 17.63 3.04 -1.53
CA ASN A 134 17.30 3.83 -0.35
C ASN A 134 16.89 2.96 0.85
N ARG A 135 16.88 1.65 0.70
CA ARG A 135 16.59 0.72 1.82
C ARG A 135 17.62 0.87 2.95
N GLY A 136 17.19 0.66 4.17
CA GLY A 136 18.05 0.77 5.36
C GLY A 136 18.39 2.20 5.80
N LYS A 137 17.98 3.24 5.04
CA LYS A 137 18.26 4.65 5.37
C LYS A 137 17.19 5.32 6.25
N GLY A 138 16.28 4.56 6.84
CA GLY A 138 15.24 5.08 7.74
C GLY A 138 14.05 5.77 7.06
N LEU A 139 13.96 5.81 5.72
CA LEU A 139 12.89 6.53 5.01
C LEU A 139 11.50 5.96 5.31
N GLY A 140 11.36 4.64 5.49
CA GLY A 140 10.09 4.03 5.88
C GLY A 140 9.59 4.54 7.23
N LYS A 141 10.48 4.62 8.23
CA LYS A 141 10.16 5.21 9.53
C LYS A 141 9.81 6.69 9.42
N ALA A 142 10.56 7.44 8.62
CA ALA A 142 10.32 8.87 8.41
C ALA A 142 8.96 9.14 7.76
N LEU A 143 8.54 8.33 6.76
CA LEU A 143 7.22 8.40 6.14
C LEU A 143 6.08 8.05 7.10
N PHE A 144 6.33 7.14 8.04
CA PHE A 144 5.33 6.59 8.93
C PHE A 144 5.07 7.48 10.15
N ALA A 145 6.13 7.97 10.77
CA ALA A 145 6.08 8.65 12.07
C ALA A 145 5.08 9.83 12.13
N PRO A 146 5.06 10.80 11.19
CA PRO A 146 4.16 11.94 11.29
C PRO A 146 2.68 11.55 11.14
N VAL A 147 2.39 10.52 10.34
CA VAL A 147 1.02 10.02 10.17
C VAL A 147 0.56 9.30 11.43
N LEU A 148 1.39 8.42 12.00
CA LEU A 148 1.05 7.72 13.23
C LEU A 148 0.88 8.71 14.41
N ALA A 149 1.74 9.73 14.51
CA ALA A 149 1.58 10.77 15.51
C ALA A 149 0.26 11.57 15.36
N ALA A 150 -0.18 11.81 14.11
CA ALA A 150 -1.48 12.41 13.86
C ALA A 150 -2.64 11.46 14.23
N CYS A 151 -2.51 10.17 13.94
CA CYS A 151 -3.47 9.15 14.36
C CYS A 151 -3.59 9.05 15.88
N ASP A 152 -2.47 9.14 16.59
CA ASP A 152 -2.45 9.13 18.06
C ASP A 152 -3.20 10.35 18.62
N ARG A 153 -2.99 11.55 18.06
CA ARG A 153 -3.71 12.77 18.48
C ARG A 153 -5.21 12.76 18.20
N THR A 154 -5.63 12.07 17.14
CA THR A 154 -7.03 12.00 16.72
C THR A 154 -7.72 10.69 17.12
N GLU A 155 -7.07 9.90 17.97
CA GLU A 155 -7.56 8.59 18.42
C GLU A 155 -8.02 7.68 17.27
N THR A 156 -7.29 7.73 16.14
CA THR A 156 -7.62 6.99 14.92
C THR A 156 -6.78 5.71 14.83
N PRO A 157 -7.38 4.52 14.85
CA PRO A 157 -6.67 3.27 14.57
C PRO A 157 -6.11 3.23 13.15
N VAL A 158 -5.10 2.39 12.93
CA VAL A 158 -4.47 2.20 11.62
C VAL A 158 -4.48 0.73 11.24
N TYR A 159 -4.88 0.45 10.01
CA TYR A 159 -4.89 -0.90 9.43
C TYR A 159 -3.97 -1.00 8.21
N LEU A 160 -3.39 -2.17 8.01
CA LEU A 160 -2.65 -2.54 6.79
C LEU A 160 -2.70 -4.05 6.54
N GLU A 161 -2.48 -4.45 5.29
CA GLU A 161 -2.14 -5.83 4.92
C GLU A 161 -0.64 -5.91 4.61
N ASN A 162 0.10 -6.64 5.45
CA ASN A 162 1.52 -6.90 5.22
C ASN A 162 1.66 -8.03 4.20
N SER A 163 2.24 -7.72 3.05
CA SER A 163 2.47 -8.64 1.94
C SER A 163 3.80 -9.38 1.99
N ASN A 164 4.71 -8.95 2.87
CA ASN A 164 6.03 -9.54 3.01
C ASN A 164 6.36 -9.83 4.49
N PRO A 165 6.48 -11.09 4.89
CA PRO A 165 6.80 -11.46 6.28
C PRO A 165 8.05 -10.78 6.85
N ALA A 166 9.03 -10.45 6.00
CA ALA A 166 10.24 -9.74 6.44
C ALA A 166 9.96 -8.34 7.02
N ASN A 167 8.81 -7.73 6.71
CA ASN A 167 8.41 -6.43 7.21
C ASN A 167 7.67 -6.49 8.56
N GLU A 168 7.32 -7.67 9.07
CA GLU A 168 6.53 -7.80 10.31
C GLU A 168 7.21 -7.12 11.49
N GLY A 169 8.53 -7.32 11.67
CA GLY A 169 9.29 -6.67 12.74
C GLY A 169 9.26 -5.14 12.67
N PHE A 170 9.28 -4.59 11.44
CA PHE A 170 9.15 -3.15 11.24
C PHE A 170 7.76 -2.66 11.70
N TYR A 171 6.68 -3.30 11.31
CA TYR A 171 5.33 -2.88 11.73
C TYR A 171 5.10 -3.08 13.22
N ARG A 172 5.56 -4.19 13.80
CA ARG A 172 5.49 -4.43 15.25
C ARG A 172 6.22 -3.35 16.05
N SER A 173 7.40 -2.90 15.59
CA SER A 173 8.15 -1.82 16.26
C SER A 173 7.40 -0.47 16.26
N HIS A 174 6.42 -0.31 15.35
CA HIS A 174 5.54 0.85 15.29
C HIS A 174 4.19 0.63 15.99
N GLY A 175 4.01 -0.49 16.69
CA GLY A 175 2.84 -0.79 17.50
C GLY A 175 1.71 -1.52 16.78
N PHE A 176 1.99 -2.08 15.61
CA PHE A 176 1.02 -2.93 14.95
C PHE A 176 1.02 -4.34 15.53
N GLU A 177 -0.17 -4.91 15.67
CA GLU A 177 -0.41 -6.27 16.10
C GLU A 177 -1.04 -7.09 14.98
N SER A 178 -0.69 -8.38 14.89
CA SER A 178 -1.25 -9.29 13.89
C SER A 178 -2.70 -9.65 14.25
N GLN A 179 -3.59 -9.49 13.28
CA GLN A 179 -5.00 -9.90 13.35
C GLN A 179 -5.26 -11.18 12.52
N GLY A 180 -4.19 -11.93 12.22
CA GLY A 180 -4.26 -13.16 11.42
C GLY A 180 -3.89 -12.96 9.95
N TYR A 181 -4.10 -14.02 9.18
CA TYR A 181 -3.65 -14.13 7.80
C TYR A 181 -4.79 -14.59 6.90
N PHE A 182 -4.70 -14.24 5.62
CA PHE A 182 -5.56 -14.80 4.58
C PHE A 182 -4.77 -14.95 3.26
N PRO A 183 -5.10 -15.92 2.40
CA PRO A 183 -4.41 -16.09 1.13
C PRO A 183 -4.81 -14.96 0.17
N CYS A 184 -3.84 -14.39 -0.55
CA CYS A 184 -4.10 -13.32 -1.52
C CYS A 184 -4.83 -13.81 -2.78
N GLY A 185 -4.98 -15.12 -2.95
CA GLY A 185 -5.67 -15.72 -4.09
C GLY A 185 -5.89 -17.21 -3.90
N LYS A 186 -6.35 -17.88 -4.98
CA LYS A 186 -6.44 -19.34 -5.05
C LYS A 186 -5.12 -19.92 -5.56
N ASP A 187 -4.73 -21.07 -5.03
CA ASP A 187 -3.59 -21.83 -5.57
C ASP A 187 -3.79 -22.10 -7.07
N ARG A 188 -2.76 -21.91 -7.85
CA ARG A 188 -2.78 -22.09 -9.31
C ARG A 188 -1.47 -22.66 -9.82
N ASP A 189 -1.55 -23.52 -10.82
CA ASP A 189 -0.40 -24.07 -11.54
C ASP A 189 0.66 -24.70 -10.61
N GLY A 190 0.19 -25.36 -9.54
CA GLY A 190 1.06 -25.95 -8.52
C GLY A 190 1.73 -24.94 -7.58
N GLN A 191 1.38 -23.66 -7.66
CA GLN A 191 1.88 -22.61 -6.77
C GLN A 191 0.84 -22.24 -5.71
N THR A 192 1.24 -22.27 -4.45
CA THR A 192 0.42 -21.79 -3.33
C THR A 192 0.40 -20.26 -3.31
N ALA A 193 -0.80 -19.70 -3.20
CA ALA A 193 -0.98 -18.24 -3.09
C ALA A 193 -0.34 -17.74 -1.78
N PRO A 194 0.49 -16.68 -1.84
CA PRO A 194 1.08 -16.11 -0.64
C PRO A 194 0.01 -15.53 0.29
N LEU A 195 0.36 -15.45 1.57
CA LEU A 195 -0.51 -14.92 2.61
C LEU A 195 -0.34 -13.42 2.75
N LEU A 196 -1.44 -12.72 2.95
CA LEU A 196 -1.50 -11.36 3.46
C LEU A 196 -1.74 -11.43 4.97
N GLN A 197 -0.94 -10.70 5.74
CA GLN A 197 -1.08 -10.58 7.19
C GLN A 197 -1.87 -9.32 7.52
N LYS A 198 -3.02 -9.46 8.17
CA LYS A 198 -3.78 -8.34 8.70
C LYS A 198 -3.04 -7.77 9.91
N MET A 199 -2.79 -6.47 9.92
CA MET A 199 -2.14 -5.81 11.04
C MET A 199 -2.92 -4.57 11.45
N TRP A 200 -3.12 -4.43 12.74
CA TRP A 200 -3.88 -3.36 13.36
C TRP A 200 -3.06 -2.62 14.39
N ARG A 201 -3.20 -1.30 14.45
CA ARG A 201 -2.57 -0.46 15.46
C ARG A 201 -3.61 0.42 16.13
N GLU A 202 -3.76 0.27 17.44
CA GLU A 202 -4.52 1.21 18.24
C GLU A 202 -3.75 2.52 18.42
N PRO A 203 -4.46 3.66 18.53
CA PRO A 203 -3.83 4.93 18.86
C PRO A 203 -3.18 4.85 20.24
N ARG A 204 -2.02 5.48 20.38
CA ARG A 204 -1.30 5.52 21.66
C ARG A 204 -1.61 6.81 22.39
N ALA A 205 -1.84 6.72 23.68
CA ALA A 205 -1.96 7.91 24.50
C ALA A 205 -0.69 8.79 24.37
N PRO A 206 -0.82 10.12 24.35
CA PRO A 206 0.34 11.01 24.38
C PRO A 206 1.22 10.61 25.56
N SER A 207 2.51 10.42 25.31
CA SER A 207 3.47 10.25 26.41
C SER A 207 3.48 11.51 27.24
N CYS A 208 3.10 11.44 28.51
CA CYS A 208 3.18 12.54 29.47
C CYS A 208 4.65 12.97 29.65
#